data_e3714606fd937ce305c152ecbd7b879c
#
_entry.id   e3714606fd937ce305c152ecbd7b879c
#
_cell.length_a   1.000
_cell.length_b   1.000
_cell.length_c   1.000
_cell.angle_alpha   90.00
_cell.angle_beta   90.00
_cell.angle_gamma   90.00
#
_symmetry.space_group_name_H-M   'P 1'
#
loop_
_entity.id
_entity.type
_entity.pdbx_description
1 polymer ?
#
loop_
_entity_poly.entity_id
_entity_poly.type
_entity_poly.pdbx_seq_one_letter_code
_entity_poly.pdbx_strand_id
1 'polypeptide(L)'
;MSKEYALILGVSSGIGAACAKEFAKSGMSIIGLYMRKPKDQIDKLNNEILNYNVDSKLIKMNACNYEEMESLLSSEEFNDVKIKVLIHSLAFGSMKPLIHSDKPKRLNKKNIDMTIDVMSNSLIYWSQSIYDNNLFIKGSQIIAMTSAGARKQWLSYGAVSMSKAALESASRQLAI
;
A
#
# COMPACT_ATOMS: atom_id res chain seq x y z
N MET A 1 0.35 24.95 -11.43
CA MET A 1 -0.45 23.74 -11.74
C MET A 1 -0.14 22.72 -10.67
N SER A 2 -1.15 22.16 -10.01
CA SER A 2 -0.96 21.07 -9.04
C SER A 2 -0.33 19.87 -9.74
N LYS A 3 0.68 19.27 -9.11
CA LYS A 3 1.36 18.08 -9.66
C LYS A 3 0.57 16.82 -9.34
N GLU A 4 0.43 15.95 -10.32
CA GLU A 4 -0.20 14.64 -10.15
C GLU A 4 0.80 13.59 -9.69
N TYR A 5 0.40 12.80 -8.71
CA TYR A 5 1.25 11.77 -8.10
C TYR A 5 0.60 10.38 -8.14
N ALA A 6 1.44 9.36 -8.28
CA ALA A 6 1.11 8.02 -7.83
C ALA A 6 1.56 7.86 -6.36
N LEU A 7 0.61 7.61 -5.46
CA LEU A 7 0.89 7.24 -4.07
C LEU A 7 0.95 5.71 -3.97
N ILE A 8 2.10 5.18 -3.55
CA ILE A 8 2.36 3.74 -3.52
C ILE A 8 2.62 3.28 -2.10
N LEU A 9 1.69 2.53 -1.53
CA LEU A 9 1.85 1.87 -0.24
C LEU A 9 2.65 0.59 -0.45
N GLY A 10 3.89 0.55 0.06
CA GLY A 10 4.81 -0.58 -0.14
C GLY A 10 5.71 -0.45 -1.38
N VAL A 11 6.33 0.72 -1.57
CA VAL A 11 7.15 1.06 -2.74
C VAL A 11 8.51 0.37 -2.78
N SER A 12 9.01 -0.16 -1.68
CA SER A 12 10.43 -0.49 -1.51
C SER A 12 10.93 -1.73 -2.27
N SER A 13 10.05 -2.55 -2.83
CA SER A 13 10.45 -3.77 -3.56
C SER A 13 9.29 -4.37 -4.36
N GLY A 14 9.60 -5.39 -5.18
CA GLY A 14 8.61 -6.17 -5.91
C GLY A 14 7.71 -5.31 -6.80
N ILE A 15 6.41 -5.58 -6.76
CA ILE A 15 5.42 -4.90 -7.61
C ILE A 15 5.37 -3.40 -7.33
N GLY A 16 5.42 -2.96 -6.05
CA GLY A 16 5.38 -1.55 -5.70
C GLY A 16 6.54 -0.75 -6.32
N ALA A 17 7.77 -1.28 -6.24
CA ALA A 17 8.95 -0.64 -6.85
C ALA A 17 8.88 -0.64 -8.39
N ALA A 18 8.38 -1.73 -8.99
CA ALA A 18 8.19 -1.80 -10.43
C ALA A 18 7.15 -0.76 -10.91
N CYS A 19 6.01 -0.66 -10.22
CA CYS A 19 4.99 0.36 -10.53
C CYS A 19 5.55 1.78 -10.40
N ALA A 20 6.33 2.07 -9.34
CA ALA A 20 6.94 3.40 -9.16
C ALA A 20 7.78 3.78 -10.37
N LYS A 21 8.61 2.87 -10.87
CA LYS A 21 9.46 3.12 -12.04
C LYS A 21 8.66 3.29 -13.33
N GLU A 22 7.65 2.49 -13.56
CA GLU A 22 6.81 2.60 -14.77
C GLU A 22 5.95 3.87 -14.78
N PHE A 23 5.39 4.28 -13.62
CA PHE A 23 4.69 5.56 -13.52
C PHE A 23 5.66 6.73 -13.71
N ALA A 24 6.85 6.70 -13.12
CA ALA A 24 7.87 7.72 -13.33
C ALA A 24 8.27 7.83 -14.81
N LYS A 25 8.47 6.70 -15.49
CA LYS A 25 8.75 6.65 -16.92
C LYS A 25 7.63 7.24 -17.78
N SER A 26 6.38 7.16 -17.33
CA SER A 26 5.24 7.81 -17.99
C SER A 26 5.06 9.30 -17.63
N GLY A 27 5.99 9.87 -16.86
CA GLY A 27 5.97 11.28 -16.47
C GLY A 27 5.18 11.59 -15.19
N MET A 28 4.74 10.58 -14.44
CA MET A 28 3.99 10.78 -13.19
C MET A 28 4.95 10.86 -12.00
N SER A 29 4.78 11.85 -11.14
CA SER A 29 5.54 12.00 -9.91
C SER A 29 5.16 10.92 -8.88
N ILE A 30 6.10 10.56 -8.00
CA ILE A 30 5.94 9.42 -7.08
C ILE A 30 5.98 9.88 -5.63
N ILE A 31 5.00 9.45 -4.85
CA ILE A 31 5.06 9.38 -3.40
C ILE A 31 5.01 7.91 -3.01
N GLY A 32 6.01 7.42 -2.31
CA GLY A 32 6.10 6.02 -1.97
C GLY A 32 6.34 5.78 -0.48
N LEU A 33 5.56 4.90 0.13
CA LEU A 33 5.75 4.52 1.53
C LEU A 33 6.52 3.22 1.66
N TYR A 34 7.46 3.19 2.59
CA TYR A 34 8.23 1.98 2.92
C TYR A 34 8.51 1.90 4.42
N MET A 35 8.83 0.69 4.93
CA MET A 35 9.07 0.50 6.36
C MET A 35 10.47 -0.05 6.70
N ARG A 36 10.91 -1.11 6.03
CA ARG A 36 12.02 -1.95 6.52
C ARG A 36 13.27 -1.97 5.64
N LYS A 37 13.23 -1.40 4.44
CA LYS A 37 14.38 -1.43 3.54
C LYS A 37 15.51 -0.53 4.04
N PRO A 38 16.79 -0.95 3.89
CA PRO A 38 17.95 -0.12 4.14
C PRO A 38 17.94 1.14 3.29
N LYS A 39 18.53 2.21 3.82
CA LYS A 39 18.52 3.54 3.18
C LYS A 39 19.18 3.53 1.80
N ASP A 40 20.32 2.86 1.66
CA ASP A 40 21.06 2.75 0.40
C ASP A 40 20.21 2.16 -0.75
N GLN A 41 19.37 1.14 -0.44
CA GLN A 41 18.47 0.55 -1.42
C GLN A 41 17.31 1.48 -1.79
N ILE A 42 16.84 2.28 -0.83
CA ILE A 42 15.82 3.30 -1.08
C ILE A 42 16.40 4.46 -1.89
N ASP A 43 17.60 4.93 -1.55
CA ASP A 43 18.29 5.99 -2.28
C ASP A 43 18.56 5.56 -3.75
N LYS A 44 18.91 4.29 -3.97
CA LYS A 44 19.03 3.72 -5.32
C LYS A 44 17.72 3.78 -6.09
N LEU A 45 16.62 3.32 -5.49
CA LEU A 45 15.30 3.38 -6.11
C LEU A 45 14.86 4.82 -6.40
N ASN A 46 15.11 5.73 -5.45
CA ASN A 46 14.78 7.13 -5.61
C ASN A 46 15.53 7.76 -6.79
N ASN A 47 16.84 7.48 -6.92
CA ASN A 47 17.66 7.95 -8.04
C ASN A 47 17.17 7.38 -9.37
N GLU A 48 16.78 6.09 -9.42
CA GLU A 48 16.19 5.48 -10.62
C GLU A 48 14.90 6.20 -11.05
N ILE A 49 14.05 6.62 -10.09
CA ILE A 49 12.82 7.38 -10.36
C ILE A 49 13.14 8.81 -10.86
N LEU A 50 14.05 9.50 -10.17
CA LEU A 50 14.44 10.87 -10.52
C LEU A 50 15.07 11.00 -11.92
N ASN A 51 15.68 9.94 -12.45
CA ASN A 51 16.23 9.91 -13.82
C ASN A 51 15.16 10.13 -14.90
N TYR A 52 13.87 10.01 -14.57
CA TYR A 52 12.78 10.30 -15.50
C TYR A 52 12.26 11.75 -15.43
N ASN A 53 12.98 12.66 -14.75
CA ASN A 53 12.62 14.07 -14.55
C ASN A 53 11.25 14.29 -13.93
N VAL A 54 10.88 13.46 -12.96
CA VAL A 54 9.67 13.58 -12.13
C VAL A 54 10.07 13.81 -10.67
N ASP A 55 9.14 14.31 -9.86
CA ASP A 55 9.37 14.39 -8.42
C ASP A 55 9.25 12.99 -7.79
N SER A 56 10.10 12.74 -6.79
CA SER A 56 10.05 11.50 -6.02
C SER A 56 10.21 11.78 -4.53
N LYS A 57 9.28 11.29 -3.74
CA LYS A 57 9.29 11.38 -2.28
C LYS A 57 9.07 10.00 -1.68
N LEU A 58 10.13 9.36 -1.22
CA LEU A 58 10.06 8.05 -0.57
C LEU A 58 10.11 8.23 0.95
N ILE A 59 9.02 7.91 1.63
CA ILE A 59 8.78 8.20 3.05
C ILE A 59 8.87 6.91 3.84
N LYS A 60 9.72 6.91 4.89
CA LYS A 60 9.81 5.79 5.82
C LYS A 60 8.74 5.91 6.88
N MET A 61 7.68 5.09 6.78
CA MET A 61 6.62 5.02 7.79
C MET A 61 5.93 3.66 7.78
N ASN A 62 5.24 3.35 8.86
CA ASN A 62 4.31 2.23 8.89
C ASN A 62 2.96 2.68 8.30
N ALA A 63 2.57 2.12 7.15
CA ALA A 63 1.31 2.44 6.48
C ALA A 63 0.04 2.11 7.31
N CYS A 64 0.18 1.37 8.42
CA CYS A 64 -0.89 1.09 9.38
C CYS A 64 -0.78 1.94 10.67
N ASN A 65 0.08 2.94 10.69
CA ASN A 65 0.05 3.96 11.74
C ASN A 65 -0.86 5.10 11.28
N TYR A 66 -2.11 5.05 11.73
CA TYR A 66 -3.15 5.96 11.24
C TYR A 66 -2.95 7.40 11.72
N GLU A 67 -2.34 7.60 12.88
CA GLU A 67 -2.00 8.94 13.37
C GLU A 67 -0.92 9.59 12.49
N GLU A 68 0.14 8.82 12.13
CA GLU A 68 1.16 9.30 11.19
C GLU A 68 0.57 9.53 9.78
N MET A 69 -0.36 8.69 9.34
CA MET A 69 -1.06 8.85 8.05
C MET A 69 -1.84 10.16 7.99
N GLU A 70 -2.68 10.42 8.99
CA GLU A 70 -3.47 11.66 9.06
C GLU A 70 -2.56 12.90 9.14
N SER A 71 -1.52 12.85 9.99
CA SER A 71 -0.53 13.92 10.09
C SER A 71 0.19 14.18 8.77
N LEU A 72 0.53 13.14 8.02
CA LEU A 72 1.19 13.26 6.73
C LEU A 72 0.28 13.91 5.69
N LEU A 73 -0.95 13.38 5.53
CA LEU A 73 -1.87 13.81 4.46
C LEU A 73 -2.45 15.22 4.71
N SER A 74 -2.52 15.67 5.97
CA SER A 74 -2.94 17.02 6.36
C SER A 74 -1.79 18.03 6.45
N SER A 75 -0.54 17.62 6.22
CA SER A 75 0.62 18.49 6.32
C SER A 75 0.71 19.50 5.16
N GLU A 76 1.40 20.62 5.40
CA GLU A 76 1.64 21.64 4.36
C GLU A 76 2.32 21.07 3.10
N GLU A 77 3.12 20.01 3.25
CA GLU A 77 3.79 19.32 2.15
C GLU A 77 2.81 18.66 1.16
N PHE A 78 1.55 18.44 1.58
CA PHE A 78 0.50 17.84 0.76
C PHE A 78 -0.51 18.84 0.20
N ASN A 79 -0.41 20.14 0.54
CA ASN A 79 -1.36 21.17 0.08
C ASN A 79 -1.52 21.23 -1.45
N ASP A 80 -0.42 21.08 -2.19
CA ASP A 80 -0.41 21.11 -3.67
C ASP A 80 -0.34 19.71 -4.31
N VAL A 81 -0.39 18.64 -3.50
CA VAL A 81 -0.37 17.26 -3.98
C VAL A 81 -1.74 16.87 -4.51
N LYS A 82 -1.76 16.22 -5.67
CA LYS A 82 -2.96 15.57 -6.22
C LYS A 82 -2.65 14.11 -6.52
N ILE A 83 -3.42 13.23 -5.91
CA ILE A 83 -3.24 11.77 -6.04
C ILE A 83 -4.06 11.29 -7.24
N LYS A 84 -3.38 11.01 -8.34
CA LYS A 84 -4.00 10.44 -9.55
C LYS A 84 -4.16 8.92 -9.45
N VAL A 85 -3.21 8.26 -8.77
CA VAL A 85 -3.24 6.80 -8.58
C VAL A 85 -2.86 6.48 -7.14
N LEU A 86 -3.69 5.71 -6.45
CA LEU A 86 -3.34 5.05 -5.20
C LEU A 86 -3.05 3.57 -5.49
N ILE A 87 -1.83 3.11 -5.17
CA ILE A 87 -1.46 1.69 -5.25
C ILE A 87 -1.31 1.10 -3.86
N HIS A 88 -2.13 0.12 -3.55
CA HIS A 88 -2.01 -0.71 -2.37
C HIS A 88 -1.22 -1.97 -2.69
N SER A 89 0.09 -1.96 -2.37
CA SER A 89 1.03 -3.07 -2.59
C SER A 89 1.62 -3.59 -1.28
N LEU A 90 0.83 -3.55 -0.20
CA LEU A 90 1.25 -4.09 1.09
C LEU A 90 1.10 -5.62 1.11
N ALA A 91 2.19 -6.30 1.47
CA ALA A 91 2.27 -7.76 1.52
C ALA A 91 3.03 -8.20 2.77
N PHE A 92 2.44 -7.95 3.93
CA PHE A 92 2.98 -8.36 5.22
C PHE A 92 1.91 -9.06 6.05
N GLY A 93 2.06 -10.37 6.22
CA GLY A 93 1.09 -11.19 6.95
C GLY A 93 1.71 -12.46 7.51
N SER A 94 0.99 -13.10 8.42
CA SER A 94 1.42 -14.33 9.08
C SER A 94 1.04 -15.55 8.25
N MET A 95 2.01 -16.42 8.01
CA MET A 95 1.86 -17.67 7.27
C MET A 95 1.98 -18.87 8.22
N LYS A 96 0.89 -19.23 8.85
CA LYS A 96 0.75 -20.39 9.73
C LYS A 96 -0.57 -21.09 9.44
N PRO A 97 -0.74 -22.38 9.78
CA PRO A 97 -2.03 -23.07 9.66
C PRO A 97 -3.08 -22.42 10.57
N LEU A 98 -4.34 -22.44 10.14
CA LEU A 98 -5.49 -22.00 10.96
C LEU A 98 -5.70 -22.93 12.16
N ILE A 99 -5.57 -24.24 11.93
CA ILE A 99 -5.72 -25.29 12.93
C ILE A 99 -4.44 -26.09 13.02
N HIS A 100 -3.95 -26.31 14.24
CA HIS A 100 -2.80 -27.16 14.54
C HIS A 100 -2.90 -27.66 15.98
N SER A 101 -2.51 -28.91 16.26
CA SER A 101 -2.51 -29.49 17.62
C SER A 101 -1.63 -28.72 18.60
N ASP A 102 -0.47 -28.26 18.12
CA ASP A 102 0.43 -27.40 18.87
C ASP A 102 0.01 -25.93 18.70
N LYS A 103 -0.53 -25.32 19.78
CA LYS A 103 -1.07 -23.95 19.77
C LYS A 103 -0.10 -22.88 19.25
N PRO A 104 1.20 -22.83 19.62
CA PRO A 104 2.17 -21.88 19.07
C PRO A 104 2.38 -21.96 17.56
N LYS A 105 2.13 -23.11 16.96
CA LYS A 105 2.31 -23.32 15.51
C LYS A 105 1.12 -22.86 14.66
N ARG A 106 -0.02 -22.54 15.27
CA ARG A 106 -1.20 -22.02 14.54
C ARG A 106 -1.30 -20.51 14.60
N LEU A 107 -2.12 -19.94 13.74
CA LEU A 107 -2.51 -18.53 13.80
C LEU A 107 -3.24 -18.23 15.11
N ASN A 108 -2.89 -17.13 15.74
CA ASN A 108 -3.62 -16.57 16.87
C ASN A 108 -4.35 -15.28 16.43
N LYS A 109 -5.17 -14.72 17.32
CA LYS A 109 -5.93 -13.49 17.04
C LYS A 109 -5.02 -12.37 16.54
N LYS A 110 -3.90 -12.09 17.21
CA LYS A 110 -2.95 -11.03 16.84
C LYS A 110 -2.39 -11.22 15.41
N ASN A 111 -2.10 -12.46 15.02
CA ASN A 111 -1.62 -12.75 13.66
C ASN A 111 -2.68 -12.46 12.61
N ILE A 112 -3.94 -12.84 12.89
CA ILE A 112 -5.06 -12.64 11.96
C ILE A 112 -5.38 -11.16 11.84
N ASP A 113 -5.59 -10.48 12.98
CA ASP A 113 -5.93 -9.04 13.01
C ASP A 113 -4.87 -8.21 12.27
N MET A 114 -3.59 -8.40 12.60
CA MET A 114 -2.50 -7.69 11.94
C MET A 114 -2.45 -7.96 10.44
N THR A 115 -2.67 -9.21 10.00
CA THR A 115 -2.61 -9.55 8.58
C THR A 115 -3.76 -8.91 7.80
N ILE A 116 -4.98 -8.93 8.36
CA ILE A 116 -6.15 -8.30 7.75
C ILE A 116 -5.99 -6.78 7.73
N ASP A 117 -5.52 -6.20 8.81
CA ASP A 117 -5.30 -4.76 8.92
C ASP A 117 -4.31 -4.26 7.86
N VAL A 118 -3.13 -4.87 7.77
CA VAL A 118 -2.10 -4.48 6.80
C VAL A 118 -2.49 -4.74 5.36
N MET A 119 -3.12 -5.89 5.06
CA MET A 119 -3.31 -6.35 3.68
C MET A 119 -4.70 -6.08 3.12
N SER A 120 -5.60 -5.51 3.91
CA SER A 120 -6.98 -5.20 3.50
C SER A 120 -7.48 -3.87 4.04
N ASN A 121 -7.64 -3.73 5.37
CA ASN A 121 -8.31 -2.57 5.97
C ASN A 121 -7.57 -1.26 5.64
N SER A 122 -6.25 -1.29 5.61
CA SER A 122 -5.44 -0.13 5.29
C SER A 122 -5.78 0.51 3.93
N LEU A 123 -6.25 -0.27 2.93
CA LEU A 123 -6.75 0.29 1.67
C LEU A 123 -7.90 1.28 1.91
N ILE A 124 -8.85 0.90 2.76
CA ILE A 124 -10.03 1.73 3.05
C ILE A 124 -9.61 2.99 3.79
N TYR A 125 -8.81 2.87 4.84
CA TYR A 125 -8.39 4.00 5.66
C TYR A 125 -7.58 5.02 4.86
N TRP A 126 -6.64 4.56 4.02
CA TRP A 126 -5.91 5.43 3.10
C TRP A 126 -6.83 6.11 2.09
N SER A 127 -7.81 5.38 1.55
CA SER A 127 -8.77 5.96 0.59
C SER A 127 -9.64 7.02 1.23
N GLN A 128 -10.12 6.79 2.46
CA GLN A 128 -10.91 7.75 3.23
C GLN A 128 -10.10 9.00 3.55
N SER A 129 -8.90 8.84 4.10
CA SER A 129 -8.07 9.99 4.48
C SER A 129 -7.62 10.82 3.27
N ILE A 130 -7.29 10.19 2.13
CA ILE A 130 -6.99 10.90 0.87
C ILE A 130 -8.23 11.69 0.40
N TYR A 131 -9.41 11.11 0.51
CA TYR A 131 -10.67 11.75 0.15
C TYR A 131 -10.98 12.94 1.07
N ASP A 132 -10.89 12.76 2.37
CA ASP A 132 -11.20 13.77 3.39
C ASP A 132 -10.27 14.99 3.30
N ASN A 133 -9.01 14.77 2.90
CA ASN A 133 -8.03 15.84 2.65
C ASN A 133 -8.12 16.43 1.21
N ASN A 134 -9.11 16.09 0.41
CA ASN A 134 -9.33 16.58 -0.96
C ASN A 134 -8.12 16.36 -1.90
N LEU A 135 -7.38 15.27 -1.71
CA LEU A 135 -6.18 14.95 -2.49
C LEU A 135 -6.52 14.19 -3.78
N PHE A 136 -7.66 13.49 -3.86
CA PHE A 136 -8.12 12.87 -5.11
C PHE A 136 -8.60 13.92 -6.10
N ILE A 137 -8.43 13.62 -7.39
CA ILE A 137 -8.93 14.42 -8.51
C ILE A 137 -9.88 13.60 -9.39
N LYS A 138 -10.60 14.26 -10.25
CA LYS A 138 -11.48 13.56 -11.22
C LYS A 138 -10.70 12.55 -12.05
N GLY A 139 -11.16 11.31 -12.06
CA GLY A 139 -10.52 10.20 -12.76
C GLY A 139 -9.31 9.60 -12.02
N SER A 140 -9.17 9.85 -10.71
CA SER A 140 -8.24 9.11 -9.87
C SER A 140 -8.59 7.62 -9.85
N GLN A 141 -7.57 6.79 -9.70
CA GLN A 141 -7.70 5.34 -9.68
C GLN A 141 -7.14 4.75 -8.39
N ILE A 142 -7.81 3.73 -7.86
CA ILE A 142 -7.34 2.94 -6.74
C ILE A 142 -7.04 1.53 -7.24
N ILE A 143 -5.80 1.09 -7.07
CA ILE A 143 -5.31 -0.21 -7.53
C ILE A 143 -4.82 -1.02 -6.33
N ALA A 144 -5.38 -2.21 -6.12
CA ALA A 144 -5.01 -3.10 -5.02
C ALA A 144 -4.40 -4.41 -5.53
N MET A 145 -3.24 -4.78 -4.97
CA MET A 145 -2.56 -6.02 -5.33
C MET A 145 -3.16 -7.21 -4.58
N THR A 146 -3.92 -8.04 -5.28
CA THR A 146 -4.51 -9.26 -4.75
C THR A 146 -3.63 -10.50 -5.00
N SER A 147 -4.17 -11.67 -4.77
CA SER A 147 -3.50 -12.97 -4.93
C SER A 147 -4.50 -14.03 -5.34
N ALA A 148 -4.08 -15.00 -6.14
CA ALA A 148 -4.87 -16.20 -6.43
C ALA A 148 -5.31 -16.94 -5.15
N GLY A 149 -4.55 -16.79 -4.05
CA GLY A 149 -4.89 -17.34 -2.74
C GLY A 149 -6.13 -16.72 -2.08
N ALA A 150 -6.72 -15.65 -2.63
CA ALA A 150 -8.05 -15.19 -2.25
C ALA A 150 -9.14 -16.23 -2.58
N ARG A 151 -8.91 -17.09 -3.58
CA ARG A 151 -9.85 -18.09 -4.08
C ARG A 151 -9.32 -19.52 -4.05
N LYS A 152 -7.98 -19.70 -4.04
CA LYS A 152 -7.32 -21.00 -3.97
C LYS A 152 -6.86 -21.29 -2.53
N GLN A 153 -6.89 -22.57 -2.16
CA GLN A 153 -6.48 -23.03 -0.84
C GLN A 153 -5.01 -23.45 -0.88
N TRP A 154 -4.21 -22.84 -0.03
CA TRP A 154 -2.81 -23.19 0.18
C TRP A 154 -2.52 -23.40 1.67
N LEU A 155 -1.67 -24.35 1.95
CA LEU A 155 -1.25 -24.64 3.32
C LEU A 155 -0.67 -23.36 3.96
N SER A 156 -1.04 -23.09 5.20
CA SER A 156 -0.57 -21.94 5.99
C SER A 156 -0.88 -20.54 5.43
N TYR A 157 -1.75 -20.45 4.42
CA TYR A 157 -2.08 -19.19 3.76
C TYR A 157 -3.38 -18.55 4.29
N GLY A 158 -4.01 -19.12 5.31
CA GLY A 158 -5.36 -18.75 5.74
C GLY A 158 -5.58 -17.27 6.04
N ALA A 159 -4.71 -16.65 6.86
CA ALA A 159 -4.84 -15.22 7.18
C ALA A 159 -4.66 -14.33 5.94
N VAL A 160 -3.70 -14.65 5.07
CA VAL A 160 -3.45 -13.91 3.82
C VAL A 160 -4.61 -14.10 2.84
N SER A 161 -5.15 -15.33 2.72
CA SER A 161 -6.32 -15.63 1.91
C SER A 161 -7.53 -14.78 2.31
N MET A 162 -7.86 -14.78 3.61
CA MET A 162 -8.94 -13.95 4.18
C MET A 162 -8.73 -12.47 3.88
N SER A 163 -7.50 -11.96 4.08
CA SER A 163 -7.16 -10.57 3.81
C SER A 163 -7.33 -10.21 2.34
N LYS A 164 -6.91 -11.07 1.42
CA LYS A 164 -7.03 -10.80 -0.03
C LYS A 164 -8.48 -10.90 -0.52
N ALA A 165 -9.29 -11.79 0.03
CA ALA A 165 -10.72 -11.84 -0.23
C ALA A 165 -11.43 -10.56 0.28
N ALA A 166 -11.08 -10.10 1.47
CA ALA A 166 -11.58 -8.84 2.02
C ALA A 166 -11.13 -7.63 1.19
N LEU A 167 -9.86 -7.60 0.75
CA LEU A 167 -9.33 -6.56 -0.13
C LEU A 167 -10.09 -6.47 -1.47
N GLU A 168 -10.38 -7.61 -2.09
CA GLU A 168 -11.18 -7.66 -3.33
C GLU A 168 -12.61 -7.15 -3.11
N SER A 169 -13.21 -7.48 -1.96
CA SER A 169 -14.53 -6.97 -1.60
C SER A 169 -14.51 -5.46 -1.37
N ALA A 170 -13.53 -4.97 -0.60
CA ALA A 170 -13.32 -3.55 -0.34
C ALA A 170 -13.16 -2.76 -1.64
N SER A 171 -12.34 -3.26 -2.57
CA SER A 171 -12.10 -2.62 -3.87
C SER A 171 -13.39 -2.48 -4.69
N ARG A 172 -14.27 -3.49 -4.67
CA ARG A 172 -15.58 -3.40 -5.33
C ARG A 172 -16.50 -2.38 -4.69
N GLN A 173 -16.47 -2.24 -3.35
CA GLN A 173 -17.29 -1.26 -2.64
C GLN A 173 -16.79 0.18 -2.85
N LEU A 174 -15.48 0.38 -2.99
CA LEU A 174 -14.90 1.69 -3.30
C LEU A 174 -15.16 2.15 -4.74
N ALA A 175 -15.63 1.26 -5.62
CA ALA A 175 -15.91 1.57 -7.03
C ALA A 175 -17.34 2.08 -7.30
N ILE A 176 -18.18 2.19 -6.26
CA ILE A 176 -19.54 2.74 -6.34
C ILE A 176 -19.49 4.26 -6.23
#